data_c8b339ed40790b90d531ba280aafbc91
#
_entry.id   c8b339ed40790b90d531ba280aafbc91
#
_cell.length_a   1.000
_cell.length_b   1.000
_cell.length_c   1.000
_cell.angle_alpha   90.00
_cell.angle_beta   90.00
_cell.angle_gamma   90.00
#
_symmetry.space_group_name_H-M   'P 1'
#
loop_
_entity.id
_entity.type
_entity.pdbx_description
1 polymer ?
#
loop_
_entity_poly.entity_id
_entity_poly.type
_entity_poly.pdbx_seq_one_letter_code
_entity_poly.pdbx_strand_id
1 'polypeptide(L)' 'QITVFPNPTKNIITIASSLNVNATLYNAVGQPIYQNNNVQQIDLSKYEAGIYNLILTYNDLKFTKKIVKQ' A
#
# COMPACT_ATOMS: atom_id res chain seq x y z
N GLN A 1 10.78 2.80 -11.00
CA GLN A 1 10.17 1.50 -10.73
C GLN A 1 9.81 1.34 -9.27
N ILE A 2 8.65 0.74 -9.00
CA ILE A 2 8.10 0.63 -7.65
C ILE A 2 7.83 -0.83 -7.35
N THR A 3 8.34 -1.31 -6.22
CA THR A 3 8.11 -2.66 -5.74
C THR A 3 7.51 -2.60 -4.35
N VAL A 4 6.49 -3.42 -4.11
CA VAL A 4 5.84 -3.53 -2.80
C VAL A 4 6.00 -4.95 -2.30
N PHE A 5 6.52 -5.11 -1.08
CA PHE A 5 6.78 -6.44 -0.53
C PHE A 5 6.80 -6.40 1.00
N PRO A 6 6.63 -7.55 1.65
CA PRO A 6 6.22 -8.83 1.10
C PRO A 6 4.74 -8.83 0.75
N ASN A 7 4.37 -9.73 -0.14
CA ASN A 7 2.97 -9.86 -0.53
C ASN A 7 2.72 -11.33 -0.88
N PRO A 8 2.05 -12.12 -0.03
CA PRO A 8 1.30 -11.69 1.16
C PRO A 8 2.17 -11.18 2.29
N THR A 9 1.56 -10.39 3.16
CA THR A 9 2.23 -9.85 4.33
C THR A 9 1.48 -10.22 5.60
N LYS A 10 2.21 -10.32 6.71
CA LYS A 10 1.58 -10.52 8.02
C LYS A 10 1.39 -9.20 8.75
N ASN A 11 2.31 -8.27 8.58
CA ASN A 11 2.26 -7.01 9.33
C ASN A 11 2.61 -5.80 8.47
N ILE A 12 3.84 -5.70 8.02
CA ILE A 12 4.36 -4.49 7.40
C ILE A 12 4.64 -4.76 5.92
N ILE A 13 4.24 -3.82 5.07
CA ILE A 13 4.71 -3.81 3.68
C ILE A 13 5.70 -2.68 3.51
N THR A 14 6.69 -2.93 2.66
CA THR A 14 7.70 -1.96 2.28
C THR A 14 7.47 -1.54 0.84
N ILE A 15 7.58 -0.25 0.60
CA ILE A 15 7.47 0.31 -0.75
C ILE A 15 8.86 0.74 -1.16
N ALA A 16 9.47 -0.04 -2.06
CA ALA A 16 10.80 0.25 -2.57
C ALA A 16 10.66 1.06 -3.85
N SER A 17 11.14 2.29 -3.81
CA SER A 17 11.01 3.22 -4.94
C SER A 17 12.07 4.28 -4.83
N SER A 18 12.61 4.69 -5.97
CA SER A 18 13.48 5.87 -6.05
C SER A 18 12.68 7.16 -6.03
N LEU A 19 11.35 7.07 -6.12
CA LEU A 19 10.44 8.21 -6.12
C LEU A 19 9.78 8.34 -4.76
N ASN A 20 9.46 9.57 -4.41
CA ASN A 20 8.69 9.83 -3.19
C ASN A 20 7.22 9.71 -3.53
N VAL A 21 6.63 8.56 -3.19
CA VAL A 21 5.26 8.26 -3.57
C VAL A 21 4.31 8.54 -2.42
N ASN A 22 3.10 8.93 -2.77
CA ASN A 22 1.98 9.03 -1.83
C ASN A 22 1.19 7.75 -1.90
N ALA A 23 0.64 7.32 -0.79
CA ALA A 23 -0.05 6.05 -0.70
C ALA A 23 -1.44 6.21 -0.12
N THR A 24 -2.41 5.55 -0.73
CA THR A 24 -3.75 5.38 -0.17
C THR A 24 -4.08 3.91 -0.20
N LEU A 25 -4.49 3.38 0.94
CA LEU A 25 -4.87 1.97 1.07
C LEU A 25 -6.37 1.88 1.19
N TYR A 26 -6.96 1.03 0.36
CA TYR A 26 -8.41 0.80 0.33
C TYR A 26 -8.69 -0.62 0.78
N ASN A 27 -9.78 -0.80 1.53
CA ASN A 27 -10.23 -2.14 1.88
C ASN A 27 -10.97 -2.78 0.70
N ALA A 28 -11.45 -4.02 0.91
CA ALA A 28 -12.05 -4.80 -0.18
C ALA A 28 -13.33 -4.18 -0.73
N VAL A 29 -14.01 -3.36 0.06
CA VAL A 29 -15.24 -2.69 -0.40
C VAL A 29 -14.98 -1.28 -0.94
N GLY A 30 -13.70 -0.90 -1.05
CA GLY A 30 -13.34 0.35 -1.68
C GLY A 30 -13.30 1.57 -0.78
N GLN A 31 -13.29 1.36 0.53
CA GLN A 31 -13.16 2.46 1.48
C GLN A 31 -11.70 2.79 1.74
N PRO A 32 -11.30 4.06 1.68
CA PRO A 32 -9.93 4.41 2.04
C PRO A 32 -9.76 4.30 3.56
N ILE A 33 -8.76 3.52 3.98
CA ILE A 33 -8.51 3.27 5.40
C ILE A 33 -7.16 3.82 5.86
N TYR A 34 -6.31 4.26 4.94
CA TYR A 34 -5.01 4.81 5.27
C TYR A 34 -4.56 5.71 4.12
N GLN A 35 -3.99 6.83 4.46
CA GLN A 35 -3.43 7.74 3.46
C GLN A 35 -2.26 8.49 4.08
N ASN A 36 -1.15 8.56 3.34
CA ASN A 36 -0.02 9.36 3.79
C ASN A 36 0.85 9.70 2.59
N ASN A 37 1.68 10.72 2.76
CA ASN A 37 2.56 11.19 1.72
C ASN A 37 3.98 10.71 1.99
N ASN A 38 4.75 10.50 0.93
CA ASN A 38 6.15 10.14 1.02
C ASN A 38 6.35 8.88 1.86
N VAL A 39 5.66 7.80 1.46
CA VAL A 39 5.54 6.59 2.27
C VAL A 39 6.57 5.57 1.83
N GLN A 40 7.26 4.95 2.78
CA GLN A 40 8.19 3.85 2.54
C GLN A 40 7.75 2.55 3.17
N GLN A 41 6.93 2.60 4.19
CA GLN A 41 6.39 1.42 4.86
C GLN A 41 4.98 1.72 5.33
N ILE A 42 4.16 0.67 5.37
CA ILE A 42 2.82 0.75 5.94
C ILE A 42 2.66 -0.40 6.91
N ASP A 43 2.25 -0.09 8.14
CA ASP A 43 1.98 -1.08 9.16
C ASP A 43 0.53 -1.49 9.09
N LEU A 44 0.29 -2.74 8.70
CA LEU A 44 -1.06 -3.30 8.55
C LEU A 44 -1.48 -4.12 9.75
N SER A 45 -0.71 -4.11 10.84
CA SER A 45 -0.94 -5.02 11.96
C SER A 45 -2.32 -4.85 12.60
N LYS A 46 -2.89 -3.66 12.55
CA LYS A 46 -4.20 -3.40 13.14
C LYS A 46 -5.37 -3.68 12.19
N TYR A 47 -5.09 -4.05 10.95
CA TYR A 47 -6.13 -4.35 9.98
C TYR A 47 -6.35 -5.84 9.91
N GLU A 48 -7.58 -6.25 9.60
CA GLU A 48 -7.93 -7.66 9.50
C GLU A 48 -7.26 -8.31 8.30
N ALA A 49 -7.08 -9.63 8.39
CA ALA A 49 -6.60 -10.40 7.25
C ALA A 49 -7.58 -10.25 6.08
N GLY A 50 -7.05 -10.15 4.89
CA GLY A 50 -7.89 -9.98 3.72
C GLY A 50 -7.16 -9.30 2.59
N ILE A 51 -7.93 -8.86 1.61
CA ILE A 51 -7.42 -8.25 0.38
C ILE A 51 -7.62 -6.75 0.45
N TYR A 52 -6.57 -6.01 0.11
CA TYR A 52 -6.56 -4.55 0.09
C TYR A 52 -6.03 -4.07 -1.24
N ASN A 53 -6.40 -2.86 -1.63
CA ASN A 53 -5.86 -2.22 -2.82
C ASN A 53 -5.05 -1.01 -2.40
N LEU A 54 -3.79 -1.00 -2.83
CA LEU A 54 -2.88 0.10 -2.54
C LEU A 54 -2.69 0.92 -3.81
N ILE A 55 -2.96 2.21 -3.69
CA ILE A 55 -2.74 3.14 -4.79
C ILE A 55 -1.58 4.05 -4.43
N LEU A 56 -0.56 4.04 -5.29
CA LEU A 56 0.63 4.84 -5.13
C LEU A 56 0.64 5.89 -6.24
N THR A 57 0.90 7.13 -5.86
CA THR A 57 0.93 8.23 -6.83
C THR A 57 2.24 8.99 -6.73
N TYR A 58 2.70 9.46 -7.88
CA TYR A 58 3.84 10.35 -8.00
C TYR A 58 3.56 11.27 -9.19
N ASN A 59 3.41 12.57 -8.93
CA ASN A 59 2.96 13.52 -9.95
C ASN A 59 1.66 13.01 -10.59
N ASP A 60 1.67 12.81 -11.90
CA ASP A 60 0.49 12.33 -12.63
C ASP A 60 0.48 10.82 -12.80
N LEU A 61 1.47 10.13 -12.27
CA LEU A 61 1.55 8.66 -12.36
C LEU A 61 0.78 8.02 -11.23
N LYS A 62 0.14 6.90 -11.54
CA LYS A 62 -0.68 6.16 -10.59
C LYS A 62 -0.40 4.68 -10.76
N PHE A 63 -0.10 4.02 -9.65
CA PHE A 63 0.20 2.59 -9.64
C PHE A 63 -0.76 1.93 -8.66
N THR A 64 -1.34 0.82 -9.09
CA THR A 64 -2.26 0.07 -8.23
C THR A 64 -1.63 -1.29 -7.91
N LYS A 65 -1.60 -1.64 -6.62
CA LYS A 65 -1.07 -2.91 -6.15
C LYS A 65 -2.10 -3.59 -5.28
N LYS A 66 -2.32 -4.86 -5.52
CA LYS A 66 -3.19 -5.68 -4.68
C LYS A 66 -2.37 -6.24 -3.53
N ILE A 67 -2.82 -6.01 -2.30
CA ILE A 67 -2.12 -6.44 -1.09
C ILE A 67 -2.94 -7.52 -0.42
N VAL A 68 -2.28 -8.61 -0.06
CA VAL A 68 -2.91 -9.71 0.67
C VAL A 68 -2.33 -9.73 2.07
N LYS A 69 -3.16 -9.50 3.08
CA LYS A 69 -2.74 -9.56 4.49
C LYS A 69 -3.21 -10.88 5.08
N GLN A 70 -2.27 -11.59 5.64
CA GLN A 70 -2.53 -12.87 6.31
C GLN A 70 -2.88 -12.67 7.76
#